data_70c2636d86b97c6bfd5a6228e9ca108b
#
_entry.id   70c2636d86b97c6bfd5a6228e9ca108b
#
_cell.length_a   1.000
_cell.length_b   1.000
_cell.length_c   1.000
_cell.angle_alpha   90.00
_cell.angle_beta   90.00
_cell.angle_gamma   90.00
#
_symmetry.space_group_name_H-M   'P 1'
#
loop_
_entity.id
_entity.type
_entity.pdbx_description
1 polymer ?
#
loop_
_entity_poly.entity_id
_entity_poly.type
_entity_poly.pdbx_seq_one_letter_code
_entity_poly.pdbx_strand_id
1 'polypeptide(L)' 'MVGFLVNQMKFGKVTYKEVIEARPDLQIKIDAYINENSLTIDKNV' A
#
# COMPACT_ATOMS: atom_id res chain seq x y z
N MET A 1 -10.10 4.92 2.31
CA MET A 1 -9.48 3.91 3.16
C MET A 1 -8.17 3.37 2.59
N VAL A 2 -8.20 2.89 1.35
CA VAL A 2 -6.96 2.45 0.69
C VAL A 2 -5.98 3.60 0.55
N GLY A 3 -6.47 4.78 0.21
CA GLY A 3 -5.61 5.95 0.10
C GLY A 3 -4.89 6.30 1.39
N PHE A 4 -5.57 6.11 2.52
CA PHE A 4 -4.94 6.35 3.82
C PHE A 4 -3.77 5.40 4.05
N LEU A 5 -3.98 4.12 3.74
CA LEU A 5 -2.93 3.12 3.92
C LEU A 5 -1.75 3.38 3.00
N VAL A 6 -2.02 3.75 1.75
CA VAL A 6 -0.96 4.07 0.80
C VAL A 6 -0.17 5.28 1.27
N ASN A 7 -0.86 6.30 1.80
CA ASN A 7 -0.18 7.46 2.36
C ASN A 7 0.72 7.08 3.52
N GLN A 8 0.27 6.18 4.39
CA GLN A 8 1.09 5.71 5.50
C GLN A 8 2.35 5.02 4.99
N MET A 9 2.23 4.26 3.90
CA MET A 9 3.38 3.61 3.30
C MET A 9 4.35 4.63 2.69
N LYS A 10 3.81 5.67 2.04
CA LYS A 10 4.64 6.74 1.46
C LYS A 10 5.45 7.47 2.53
N PHE A 11 4.84 7.69 3.67
CA PHE A 11 5.49 8.40 4.76
C PHE A 11 6.38 7.50 5.62
N GLY A 12 6.42 6.21 5.32
CA GLY A 12 7.26 5.28 6.05
C GLY A 12 6.71 4.85 7.39
N LYS A 13 5.45 5.12 7.65
CA LYS A 13 4.83 4.74 8.93
C LYS A 13 4.45 3.26 8.98
N VAL A 14 4.13 2.68 7.83
CA VAL A 14 3.90 1.25 7.69
C VAL A 14 4.55 0.80 6.39
N THR A 15 4.76 -0.50 6.25
CA THR A 15 5.31 -1.06 5.02
C THR A 15 4.21 -1.75 4.24
N TYR A 16 4.44 -1.90 2.94
CA TYR A 16 3.50 -2.61 2.08
C TYR A 16 3.28 -4.03 2.58
N LYS A 17 4.37 -4.71 2.89
CA LYS A 17 4.33 -6.09 3.36
C LYS A 17 3.52 -6.21 4.65
N GLU A 18 3.71 -5.26 5.56
CA GLU A 18 2.99 -5.24 6.83
C GLU A 18 1.49 -5.10 6.61
N VAL A 19 1.09 -4.21 5.72
CA VAL A 19 -0.32 -4.00 5.42
C VAL A 19 -0.94 -5.23 4.78
N ILE A 20 -0.22 -5.85 3.84
CA ILE A 20 -0.74 -7.03 3.14
C ILE A 20 -0.87 -8.23 4.09
N GLU A 21 0.06 -8.38 5.03
CA GLU A 21 -0.04 -9.45 6.02
C GLU A 21 -1.25 -9.26 6.93
N ALA A 22 -1.54 -8.02 7.30
CA ALA A 22 -2.69 -7.72 8.15
C ALA A 22 -4.01 -7.82 7.39
N ARG A 23 -4.02 -7.37 6.14
CA ARG A 23 -5.25 -7.31 5.34
C ARG A 23 -4.95 -7.75 3.90
N PRO A 24 -4.78 -9.06 3.70
CA PRO A 24 -4.48 -9.57 2.35
C PRO A 24 -5.58 -9.30 1.34
N ASP A 25 -6.80 -9.12 1.80
CA ASP A 25 -7.94 -8.82 0.93
C ASP A 25 -7.81 -7.45 0.27
N LEU A 26 -7.00 -6.57 0.83
CA LEU A 26 -6.82 -5.22 0.29
C LEU A 26 -5.70 -5.16 -0.75
N GLN A 27 -4.96 -6.23 -0.95
CA GLN A 27 -3.80 -6.21 -1.85
C GLN A 27 -4.17 -5.75 -3.25
N ILE A 28 -5.22 -6.30 -3.81
CA ILE A 28 -5.66 -5.95 -5.17
C ILE A 28 -6.03 -4.47 -5.25
N LYS A 29 -6.75 -3.98 -4.24
CA LYS A 29 -7.19 -2.59 -4.19
C LYS A 29 -6.00 -1.64 -4.03
N ILE A 30 -5.05 -2.01 -3.19
CA ILE A 30 -3.86 -1.20 -2.96
C ILE A 30 -3.01 -1.14 -4.23
N ASP A 31 -2.81 -2.28 -4.88
CA ASP A 31 -2.04 -2.33 -6.12
C ASP A 31 -2.70 -1.48 -7.22
N ALA A 32 -4.02 -1.56 -7.33
CA ALA A 32 -4.76 -0.77 -8.30
C ALA A 32 -4.61 0.72 -8.01
N TYR A 33 -4.69 1.11 -6.76
CA TYR A 33 -4.54 2.50 -6.34
C TYR A 33 -3.15 3.02 -6.70
N ILE A 34 -2.12 2.23 -6.38
CA ILE A 34 -0.75 2.61 -6.68
C ILE A 34 -0.55 2.77 -8.18
N ASN A 35 -1.09 1.85 -8.96
CA ASN A 35 -0.95 1.87 -10.41
C ASN A 35 -1.68 3.06 -11.02
N GLU A 36 -2.91 3.33 -10.59
CA GLU A 36 -3.70 4.44 -11.12
C GLU A 36 -3.07 5.79 -10.85
N ASN A 37 -2.43 5.94 -9.71
CA ASN A 37 -1.84 7.21 -9.31
C ASN A 37 -0.34 7.28 -9.63
N SER A 38 0.19 6.27 -10.30
CA SER A 38 1.60 6.22 -10.69
C SER A 38 2.53 6.43 -9.51
N LEU A 39 2.17 5.86 -8.38
CA LEU A 39 2.95 6.00 -7.15
C LEU A 39 4.08 4.99 -7.12
N THR A 40 5.17 5.35 -6.45
CA THR A 40 6.29 4.45 -6.25
C THR A 40 6.31 4.01 -4.79
N ILE A 41 5.98 2.75 -4.56
CA ILE A 41 5.94 2.17 -3.22
C ILE A 41 6.85 0.95 -3.20
N ASP A 42 7.73 0.89 -2.20
CA ASP A 42 8.62 -0.25 -2.04
C ASP A 42 7.82 -1.44 -1.50
N LYS A 43 7.63 -2.44 -2.35
CA LYS A 43 6.84 -3.62 -1.98
C LYS A 43 7.67 -4.71 -1.33
N ASN A 44 8.97 -4.50 -1.18
CA ASN A 44 9.87 -5.49 -0.59
C ASN A 44 10.10 -5.27 0.91
N VAL A 45 9.48 -4.26 1.47
CA VAL A 45 9.60 -3.98 2.89
C VAL A 45 8.26 -4.10 3.59
#